data_6564ce399e744c9ddc441197b817be8f
#
_entry.id   6564ce399e744c9ddc441197b817be8f
#
_cell.length_a   1.000
_cell.length_b   1.000
_cell.length_c   1.000
_cell.angle_alpha   90.00
_cell.angle_beta   90.00
_cell.angle_gamma   90.00
#
_symmetry.space_group_name_H-M   'P 1'
#
loop_
_entity.id
_entity.type
_entity.pdbx_description
1 polymer ?
#
loop_
_entity_poly.entity_id
_entity_poly.type
_entity_poly.pdbx_seq_one_letter_code
_entity_poly.pdbx_strand_id
1 'polypeptide(L)'
;PWLAKLGFLKMPKLSFKDAAVNRVMKQMAPAILGVSVAQISLVINTIFASFLQSGSVSWMYYADRLMELPTGVLGVALGTILLPTLSKHAASQDTEQFSGLLDWGLRLCMLLTLPAAVGLAVLSFPLVTTLFMYREFTLHDAQMTQYALIAYSFGLIGLIMIKVLAPGFYSRQNIKTPVKVAIFTLICTQLMNLAFISPLKHVGLSLAIGLGACLNAGLLFFLLRKHGIYRPGKGWAAFLVKMVISLVVMGGGLWLAQYYLPFEWV
;
A
#
# COMPACT_ATOMS: atom_id res chain seq x y z
N PRO A 1 -12.25 -0.21 38.00
CA PRO A 1 -12.97 -0.63 39.21
C PRO A 1 -13.15 -2.15 39.30
N TRP A 2 -13.54 -2.87 38.25
CA TRP A 2 -13.77 -4.30 38.24
C TRP A 2 -12.50 -5.14 38.47
N LEU A 3 -11.41 -4.82 37.81
CA LEU A 3 -10.11 -5.49 37.98
C LEU A 3 -9.53 -5.32 39.40
N ALA A 4 -9.82 -4.16 40.04
CA ALA A 4 -9.43 -3.93 41.42
C ALA A 4 -10.20 -4.86 42.41
N LYS A 5 -11.51 -5.04 42.20
CA LYS A 5 -12.34 -5.94 43.00
C LYS A 5 -11.95 -7.41 42.88
N LEU A 6 -11.37 -7.81 41.75
CA LEU A 6 -10.88 -9.17 41.46
C LEU A 6 -9.42 -9.41 41.91
N GLY A 7 -8.77 -8.41 42.54
CA GLY A 7 -7.38 -8.55 43.01
C GLY A 7 -6.31 -8.58 41.93
N PHE A 8 -6.67 -8.31 40.66
CA PHE A 8 -5.74 -8.30 39.54
C PHE A 8 -4.98 -6.98 39.35
N LEU A 9 -5.26 -5.96 40.18
CA LEU A 9 -4.55 -4.68 40.13
C LEU A 9 -3.22 -4.84 40.89
N LYS A 10 -2.20 -5.32 40.17
CA LYS A 10 -0.82 -5.29 40.65
C LYS A 10 -0.13 -4.09 40.02
N MET A 11 0.64 -3.33 40.82
CA MET A 11 1.50 -2.28 40.27
C MET A 11 2.46 -2.87 39.26
N PRO A 12 2.58 -2.28 38.05
CA PRO A 12 3.50 -2.78 37.04
C PRO A 12 4.94 -2.65 37.56
N LYS A 13 5.65 -3.79 37.66
CA LYS A 13 7.09 -3.80 37.96
C LYS A 13 7.83 -3.81 36.65
N LEU A 14 8.59 -2.73 36.36
CA LEU A 14 9.51 -2.67 35.25
C LEU A 14 10.69 -3.60 35.52
N SER A 15 10.69 -4.78 34.94
CA SER A 15 11.81 -5.73 35.03
C SER A 15 12.31 -6.06 33.62
N PHE A 16 13.40 -5.42 33.22
CA PHE A 16 14.08 -5.72 31.95
C PHE A 16 14.78 -7.09 31.94
N LYS A 17 14.86 -7.77 33.08
CA LYS A 17 15.46 -9.10 33.20
C LYS A 17 14.46 -10.25 33.05
N ASP A 18 13.17 -9.95 32.95
CA ASP A 18 12.14 -10.96 32.73
C ASP A 18 12.27 -11.58 31.34
N ALA A 19 12.26 -12.91 31.27
CA ALA A 19 12.38 -13.66 30.02
C ALA A 19 11.24 -13.35 29.03
N ALA A 20 10.02 -13.12 29.53
CA ALA A 20 8.86 -12.75 28.71
C ALA A 20 9.05 -11.35 28.11
N VAL A 21 9.51 -10.36 28.91
CA VAL A 21 9.80 -9.01 28.43
C VAL A 21 10.90 -9.04 27.37
N ASN A 22 11.97 -9.79 27.62
CA ASN A 22 13.09 -9.91 26.66
C ASN A 22 12.66 -10.56 25.35
N ARG A 23 11.76 -11.56 25.40
CA ARG A 23 11.20 -12.18 24.20
C ARG A 23 10.37 -11.18 23.39
N VAL A 24 9.51 -10.40 24.05
CA VAL A 24 8.70 -9.36 23.41
C VAL A 24 9.59 -8.30 22.78
N MET A 25 10.59 -7.78 23.49
CA MET A 25 11.54 -6.78 22.98
C MET A 25 12.30 -7.28 21.74
N LYS A 26 12.75 -8.54 21.75
CA LYS A 26 13.43 -9.15 20.60
C LYS A 26 12.51 -9.32 19.38
N GLN A 27 11.21 -9.51 19.59
CA GLN A 27 10.22 -9.58 18.52
C GLN A 27 9.79 -8.19 18.01
N MET A 28 9.73 -7.19 18.91
CA MET A 28 9.36 -5.82 18.56
C MET A 28 10.45 -5.09 17.79
N ALA A 29 11.73 -5.32 18.09
CA ALA A 29 12.84 -4.62 17.44
C ALA A 29 12.80 -4.71 15.90
N PRO A 30 12.62 -5.89 15.26
CA PRO A 30 12.46 -5.97 13.81
C PRO A 30 11.18 -5.28 13.31
N ALA A 31 10.09 -5.31 14.08
CA ALA A 31 8.84 -4.65 13.70
C ALA A 31 8.98 -3.11 13.70
N ILE A 32 9.63 -2.57 14.74
CA ILE A 32 9.96 -1.13 14.82
C ILE A 32 10.83 -0.71 13.63
N LEU A 33 11.87 -1.48 13.30
CA LEU A 33 12.70 -1.22 12.13
C LEU A 33 11.85 -1.23 10.83
N GLY A 34 10.93 -2.19 10.68
CA GLY A 34 10.07 -2.28 9.50
C GLY A 34 9.16 -1.04 9.33
N VAL A 35 8.59 -0.53 10.41
CA VAL A 35 7.78 0.71 10.39
C VAL A 35 8.67 1.93 10.13
N SER A 36 9.85 1.98 10.74
CA SER A 36 10.81 3.08 10.56
C SER A 36 11.28 3.22 9.10
N VAL A 37 11.43 2.11 8.38
CA VAL A 37 11.79 2.13 6.94
C VAL A 37 10.79 2.95 6.13
N ALA A 38 9.49 2.79 6.36
CA ALA A 38 8.46 3.54 5.66
C ALA A 38 8.53 5.04 5.99
N GLN A 39 8.76 5.40 7.25
CA GLN A 39 8.91 6.80 7.68
C GLN A 39 10.18 7.45 7.11
N ILE A 40 11.29 6.72 7.09
CA ILE A 40 12.54 7.18 6.47
C ILE A 40 12.32 7.45 4.98
N SER A 41 11.63 6.54 4.27
CA SER A 41 11.29 6.73 2.85
C SER A 41 10.49 8.02 2.62
N LEU A 42 9.49 8.28 3.46
CA LEU A 42 8.65 9.48 3.38
C LEU A 42 9.50 10.75 3.59
N VAL A 43 10.38 10.78 4.59
CA VAL A 43 11.27 11.91 4.83
C VAL A 43 12.20 12.15 3.64
N ILE A 44 12.84 11.11 3.11
CA ILE A 44 13.75 11.22 1.97
C ILE A 44 12.99 11.75 0.74
N ASN A 45 11.81 11.21 0.46
CA ASN A 45 10.99 11.67 -0.68
C ASN A 45 10.55 13.13 -0.52
N THR A 46 10.23 13.58 0.69
CA THR A 46 9.92 14.99 0.98
C THR A 46 11.13 15.88 0.76
N ILE A 47 12.32 15.43 1.17
CA ILE A 47 13.59 16.16 0.90
C ILE A 47 13.82 16.28 -0.60
N PHE A 48 13.68 15.20 -1.38
CA PHE A 48 13.80 15.27 -2.83
C PHE A 48 12.79 16.22 -3.47
N ALA A 49 11.52 16.17 -3.01
CA ALA A 49 10.47 17.06 -3.50
C ALA A 49 10.75 18.53 -3.17
N SER A 50 11.41 18.84 -2.05
CA SER A 50 11.75 20.21 -1.65
C SER A 50 12.83 20.85 -2.53
N PHE A 51 13.66 20.07 -3.20
CA PHE A 51 14.65 20.57 -4.20
C PHE A 51 14.03 20.82 -5.58
N LEU A 52 12.78 20.44 -5.79
CA LEU A 52 12.07 20.66 -7.03
C LEU A 52 11.38 22.02 -7.06
N GLN A 53 10.59 22.26 -8.09
CA GLN A 53 9.79 23.46 -8.24
C GLN A 53 8.89 23.69 -7.02
N SER A 54 8.71 24.96 -6.64
CA SER A 54 7.76 25.35 -5.60
C SER A 54 6.37 24.77 -5.88
N GLY A 55 5.74 24.19 -4.85
CA GLY A 55 4.47 23.47 -4.99
C GLY A 55 4.61 21.93 -5.07
N SER A 56 5.79 21.39 -5.46
CA SER A 56 5.96 19.95 -5.67
C SER A 56 5.59 19.10 -4.44
N VAL A 57 5.95 19.54 -3.25
CA VAL A 57 5.59 18.86 -1.99
C VAL A 57 4.08 18.85 -1.79
N SER A 58 3.41 19.98 -2.04
CA SER A 58 1.96 20.12 -1.89
C SER A 58 1.21 19.26 -2.91
N TRP A 59 1.63 19.27 -4.19
CA TRP A 59 1.00 18.47 -5.24
C TRP A 59 1.07 16.97 -4.94
N MET A 60 2.23 16.50 -4.50
CA MET A 60 2.41 15.10 -4.08
C MET A 60 1.56 14.78 -2.84
N TYR A 61 1.48 15.69 -1.88
CA TYR A 61 0.69 15.50 -0.67
C TYR A 61 -0.80 15.35 -0.97
N TYR A 62 -1.38 16.22 -1.82
CA TYR A 62 -2.78 16.13 -2.21
C TYR A 62 -3.08 14.85 -3.00
N ALA A 63 -2.18 14.46 -3.91
CA ALA A 63 -2.30 13.20 -4.64
C ALA A 63 -2.26 11.99 -3.71
N ASP A 64 -1.36 11.99 -2.72
CA ASP A 64 -1.23 10.93 -1.71
C ASP A 64 -2.51 10.80 -0.86
N ARG A 65 -3.14 11.92 -0.47
CA ARG A 65 -4.42 11.92 0.27
C ARG A 65 -5.54 11.24 -0.48
N LEU A 66 -5.64 11.43 -1.80
CA LEU A 66 -6.64 10.75 -2.64
C LEU A 66 -6.36 9.25 -2.73
N MET A 67 -5.10 8.86 -2.83
CA MET A 67 -4.69 7.46 -2.84
C MET A 67 -4.85 6.78 -1.47
N GLU A 68 -4.74 7.54 -0.40
CA GLU A 68 -4.86 7.02 0.97
C GLU A 68 -6.29 6.50 1.26
N LEU A 69 -7.32 7.06 0.61
CA LEU A 69 -8.71 6.62 0.80
C LEU A 69 -8.92 5.14 0.44
N PRO A 70 -8.65 4.67 -0.80
CA PRO A 70 -8.78 3.25 -1.11
C PRO A 70 -7.76 2.38 -0.34
N THR A 71 -6.55 2.88 -0.08
CA THR A 71 -5.53 2.15 0.66
C THR A 71 -5.92 1.95 2.12
N GLY A 72 -6.53 2.94 2.75
CA GLY A 72 -7.03 2.87 4.13
C GLY A 72 -8.21 1.91 4.24
N VAL A 73 -9.25 2.10 3.44
CA VAL A 73 -10.46 1.27 3.51
C VAL A 73 -10.16 -0.18 3.16
N LEU A 74 -9.57 -0.45 2.00
CA LEU A 74 -9.33 -1.81 1.52
C LEU A 74 -8.18 -2.48 2.26
N GLY A 75 -7.09 -1.76 2.50
CA GLY A 75 -5.91 -2.31 3.14
C GLY A 75 -6.14 -2.67 4.61
N VAL A 76 -6.87 -1.83 5.36
CA VAL A 76 -7.21 -2.11 6.76
C VAL A 76 -8.22 -3.25 6.85
N ALA A 77 -9.28 -3.23 6.04
CA ALA A 77 -10.28 -4.29 6.03
C ALA A 77 -9.66 -5.67 5.75
N LEU A 78 -8.84 -5.77 4.70
CA LEU A 78 -8.15 -7.02 4.35
C LEU A 78 -7.15 -7.45 5.43
N GLY A 79 -6.35 -6.51 5.95
CA GLY A 79 -5.35 -6.81 6.97
C GLY A 79 -5.95 -7.30 8.28
N THR A 80 -7.07 -6.72 8.72
CA THR A 80 -7.75 -7.10 9.97
C THR A 80 -8.43 -8.46 9.90
N ILE A 81 -8.91 -8.86 8.72
CA ILE A 81 -9.56 -10.18 8.52
C ILE A 81 -8.52 -11.27 8.27
N LEU A 82 -7.51 -10.98 7.45
CA LEU A 82 -6.55 -12.00 7.02
C LEU A 82 -5.60 -12.43 8.14
N LEU A 83 -5.06 -11.51 8.92
CA LEU A 83 -4.04 -11.85 9.90
C LEU A 83 -4.50 -12.83 10.98
N PRO A 84 -5.66 -12.67 11.64
CA PRO A 84 -6.14 -13.64 12.64
C PRO A 84 -6.42 -15.01 12.01
N THR A 85 -7.08 -15.04 10.84
CA THR A 85 -7.47 -16.28 10.18
C THR A 85 -6.23 -17.04 9.65
N LEU A 86 -5.27 -16.35 9.06
CA LEU A 86 -3.98 -16.93 8.64
C LEU A 86 -3.20 -17.47 9.84
N SER A 87 -3.22 -16.76 10.99
CA SER A 87 -2.55 -17.22 12.21
C SER A 87 -3.17 -18.50 12.75
N LYS A 88 -4.50 -18.66 12.67
CA LYS A 88 -5.19 -19.89 13.04
C LYS A 88 -4.74 -21.07 12.16
N HIS A 89 -4.74 -20.91 10.83
CA HIS A 89 -4.31 -21.96 9.91
C HIS A 89 -2.80 -22.24 9.99
N ALA A 90 -1.98 -21.24 10.29
CA ALA A 90 -0.56 -21.43 10.55
C ALA A 90 -0.31 -22.29 11.82
N ALA A 91 -1.10 -22.07 12.87
CA ALA A 91 -1.01 -22.83 14.12
C ALA A 91 -1.48 -24.28 13.96
N SER A 92 -2.50 -24.54 13.14
CA SER A 92 -2.98 -25.89 12.81
C SER A 92 -2.16 -26.61 11.74
N GLN A 93 -1.12 -25.99 11.20
CA GLN A 93 -0.27 -26.49 10.10
C GLN A 93 -1.07 -26.84 8.82
N ASP A 94 -2.25 -26.27 8.65
CA ASP A 94 -3.10 -26.49 7.48
C ASP A 94 -2.63 -25.59 6.34
N THR A 95 -1.69 -26.09 5.57
CA THR A 95 -1.07 -25.34 4.46
C THR A 95 -2.03 -25.13 3.31
N GLU A 96 -2.99 -26.02 3.10
CA GLU A 96 -3.95 -25.90 1.99
C GLU A 96 -4.94 -24.76 2.24
N GLN A 97 -5.59 -24.73 3.41
CA GLN A 97 -6.48 -23.64 3.78
C GLN A 97 -5.74 -22.31 3.92
N PHE A 98 -4.50 -22.33 4.41
CA PHE A 98 -3.65 -21.14 4.47
C PHE A 98 -3.40 -20.54 3.06
N SER A 99 -3.01 -21.39 2.11
CA SER A 99 -2.77 -20.98 0.73
C SER A 99 -4.06 -20.53 0.04
N GLY A 100 -5.17 -21.23 0.27
CA GLY A 100 -6.48 -20.88 -0.27
C GLY A 100 -6.98 -19.51 0.23
N LEU A 101 -6.76 -19.20 1.52
CA LEU A 101 -7.10 -17.90 2.08
C LEU A 101 -6.26 -16.76 1.50
N LEU A 102 -4.96 -17.00 1.29
CA LEU A 102 -4.10 -16.02 0.60
C LEU A 102 -4.54 -15.81 -0.85
N ASP A 103 -4.90 -16.88 -1.56
CA ASP A 103 -5.39 -16.81 -2.94
C ASP A 103 -6.68 -15.98 -3.03
N TRP A 104 -7.62 -16.25 -2.12
CA TRP A 104 -8.84 -15.46 -2.00
C TRP A 104 -8.56 -13.98 -1.70
N GLY A 105 -7.69 -13.71 -0.73
CA GLY A 105 -7.31 -12.35 -0.37
C GLY A 105 -6.64 -11.59 -1.52
N LEU A 106 -5.78 -12.25 -2.30
CA LEU A 106 -5.14 -11.66 -3.47
C LEU A 106 -6.14 -11.37 -4.59
N ARG A 107 -7.08 -12.28 -4.87
CA ARG A 107 -8.15 -12.04 -5.86
C ARG A 107 -9.05 -10.89 -5.45
N LEU A 108 -9.47 -10.86 -4.18
CA LEU A 108 -10.28 -9.77 -3.66
C LEU A 108 -9.53 -8.44 -3.69
N CYS A 109 -8.26 -8.44 -3.31
CA CYS A 109 -7.38 -7.27 -3.43
C CYS A 109 -7.36 -6.74 -4.87
N MET A 110 -7.08 -7.58 -5.86
CA MET A 110 -7.06 -7.18 -7.26
C MET A 110 -8.42 -6.68 -7.75
N LEU A 111 -9.51 -7.38 -7.37
CA LEU A 111 -10.87 -7.04 -7.78
C LEU A 111 -11.30 -5.63 -7.32
N LEU A 112 -10.83 -5.22 -6.16
CA LEU A 112 -11.19 -3.91 -5.58
C LEU A 112 -10.17 -2.82 -5.94
N THR A 113 -8.89 -3.18 -5.96
CA THR A 113 -7.82 -2.19 -6.14
C THR A 113 -7.66 -1.74 -7.59
N LEU A 114 -7.77 -2.66 -8.55
CA LEU A 114 -7.57 -2.30 -9.95
C LEU A 114 -8.65 -1.33 -10.47
N PRO A 115 -9.97 -1.55 -10.21
CA PRO A 115 -10.97 -0.55 -10.55
C PRO A 115 -10.75 0.78 -9.84
N ALA A 116 -10.36 0.76 -8.55
CA ALA A 116 -10.05 1.98 -7.83
C ALA A 116 -8.86 2.74 -8.45
N ALA A 117 -7.81 2.03 -8.85
CA ALA A 117 -6.65 2.62 -9.52
C ALA A 117 -7.01 3.25 -10.87
N VAL A 118 -7.78 2.52 -11.70
CA VAL A 118 -8.27 3.05 -12.99
C VAL A 118 -9.19 4.25 -12.78
N GLY A 119 -10.11 4.18 -11.81
CA GLY A 119 -10.99 5.28 -11.45
C GLY A 119 -10.22 6.52 -11.02
N LEU A 120 -9.23 6.37 -10.12
CA LEU A 120 -8.37 7.48 -9.69
C LEU A 120 -7.54 8.06 -10.84
N ALA A 121 -7.02 7.22 -11.75
CA ALA A 121 -6.25 7.68 -12.88
C ALA A 121 -7.10 8.46 -13.89
N VAL A 122 -8.25 7.91 -14.27
CA VAL A 122 -9.15 8.52 -15.28
C VAL A 122 -9.84 9.76 -14.70
N LEU A 123 -10.36 9.69 -13.47
CA LEU A 123 -11.06 10.80 -12.82
C LEU A 123 -10.12 11.74 -12.04
N SER A 124 -8.81 11.63 -12.24
CA SER A 124 -7.81 12.38 -11.47
C SER A 124 -8.04 13.89 -11.51
N PHE A 125 -8.26 14.47 -12.69
CA PHE A 125 -8.49 15.90 -12.84
C PHE A 125 -9.80 16.36 -12.17
N PRO A 126 -10.98 15.79 -12.50
CA PRO A 126 -12.22 16.16 -11.81
C PRO A 126 -12.16 15.97 -10.28
N LEU A 127 -11.52 14.91 -9.80
CA LEU A 127 -11.37 14.71 -8.35
C LEU A 127 -10.54 15.80 -7.69
N VAL A 128 -9.40 16.14 -8.28
CA VAL A 128 -8.51 17.18 -7.74
C VAL A 128 -9.19 18.55 -7.79
N THR A 129 -9.83 18.91 -8.90
CA THR A 129 -10.50 20.21 -9.04
C THR A 129 -11.68 20.34 -8.09
N THR A 130 -12.53 19.32 -7.99
CA THR A 130 -13.72 19.35 -7.13
C THR A 130 -13.37 19.41 -5.65
N LEU A 131 -12.30 18.72 -5.23
CA LEU A 131 -11.98 18.60 -3.80
C LEU A 131 -10.99 19.66 -3.30
N PHE A 132 -10.09 20.16 -4.15
CA PHE A 132 -8.98 20.99 -3.71
C PHE A 132 -8.88 22.35 -4.40
N MET A 133 -9.58 22.61 -5.51
CA MET A 133 -9.49 23.86 -6.25
C MET A 133 -10.29 24.97 -5.55
N TYR A 134 -9.74 25.46 -4.42
CA TYR A 134 -10.30 26.55 -3.63
C TYR A 134 -9.20 27.56 -3.33
N ARG A 135 -9.55 28.86 -3.28
CA ARG A 135 -8.69 29.97 -2.91
C ARG A 135 -7.38 30.00 -3.70
N GLU A 136 -6.25 29.74 -3.03
CA GLU A 136 -4.90 29.80 -3.59
C GLU A 136 -4.52 28.58 -4.46
N PHE A 137 -5.35 27.53 -4.47
CA PHE A 137 -5.07 26.33 -5.28
C PHE A 137 -5.49 26.58 -6.74
N THR A 138 -4.52 26.82 -7.58
CA THR A 138 -4.70 27.21 -8.99
C THR A 138 -4.99 26.02 -9.91
N LEU A 139 -5.43 26.34 -11.15
CA LEU A 139 -5.58 25.32 -12.19
C LEU A 139 -4.26 24.61 -12.51
N HIS A 140 -3.14 25.34 -12.44
CA HIS A 140 -1.81 24.76 -12.59
C HIS A 140 -1.50 23.73 -11.51
N ASP A 141 -1.83 24.05 -10.25
CA ASP A 141 -1.66 23.11 -9.12
C ASP A 141 -2.52 21.87 -9.30
N ALA A 142 -3.75 22.04 -9.82
CA ALA A 142 -4.63 20.91 -10.12
C ALA A 142 -4.05 19.99 -11.18
N GLN A 143 -3.47 20.53 -12.26
CA GLN A 143 -2.81 19.74 -13.30
C GLN A 143 -1.56 19.01 -12.77
N MET A 144 -0.72 19.69 -11.99
CA MET A 144 0.47 19.07 -11.40
C MET A 144 0.09 17.95 -10.41
N THR A 145 -0.94 18.17 -9.58
CA THR A 145 -1.47 17.17 -8.67
C THR A 145 -2.10 15.98 -9.43
N GLN A 146 -2.80 16.24 -10.53
CA GLN A 146 -3.32 15.20 -11.43
C GLN A 146 -2.22 14.27 -11.92
N TYR A 147 -1.13 14.79 -12.42
CA TYR A 147 -0.01 13.98 -12.93
C TYR A 147 0.61 13.12 -11.82
N ALA A 148 0.78 13.68 -10.63
CA ALA A 148 1.23 12.92 -9.47
C ALA A 148 0.25 11.81 -9.08
N LEU A 149 -1.06 12.07 -9.09
CA LEU A 149 -2.10 11.10 -8.78
C LEU A 149 -2.15 9.95 -9.79
N ILE A 150 -2.04 10.24 -11.08
CA ILE A 150 -1.94 9.20 -12.13
C ILE A 150 -0.72 8.31 -11.86
N ALA A 151 0.44 8.89 -11.58
CA ALA A 151 1.66 8.13 -11.29
C ALA A 151 1.49 7.24 -10.04
N TYR A 152 0.89 7.74 -8.97
CA TYR A 152 0.59 6.98 -7.77
C TYR A 152 -0.42 5.86 -8.01
N SER A 153 -1.41 6.06 -8.89
CA SER A 153 -2.46 5.07 -9.18
C SER A 153 -1.88 3.74 -9.69
N PHE A 154 -0.77 3.79 -10.44
CA PHE A 154 -0.06 2.57 -10.85
C PHE A 154 0.50 1.78 -9.65
N GLY A 155 0.88 2.48 -8.58
CA GLY A 155 1.43 1.86 -7.36
C GLY A 155 0.38 1.33 -6.39
N LEU A 156 -0.88 1.74 -6.54
CA LEU A 156 -1.95 1.41 -5.60
C LEU A 156 -2.11 -0.09 -5.38
N ILE A 157 -2.01 -0.88 -6.46
CA ILE A 157 -2.09 -2.33 -6.37
C ILE A 157 -0.97 -2.91 -5.51
N GLY A 158 0.27 -2.42 -5.68
CA GLY A 158 1.41 -2.85 -4.87
C GLY A 158 1.20 -2.55 -3.39
N LEU A 159 0.74 -1.35 -3.07
CA LEU A 159 0.48 -0.91 -1.69
C LEU A 159 -0.56 -1.77 -0.97
N ILE A 160 -1.66 -2.11 -1.65
CA ILE A 160 -2.71 -2.94 -1.04
C ILE A 160 -2.30 -4.42 -1.04
N MET A 161 -1.62 -4.93 -2.08
CA MET A 161 -1.09 -6.30 -2.09
C MET A 161 -0.13 -6.57 -0.92
N ILE A 162 0.70 -5.60 -0.53
CA ILE A 162 1.56 -5.74 0.65
C ILE A 162 0.73 -6.02 1.91
N LYS A 163 -0.45 -5.38 2.06
CA LYS A 163 -1.36 -5.59 3.20
C LYS A 163 -1.95 -7.00 3.25
N VAL A 164 -1.99 -7.70 2.11
CA VAL A 164 -2.43 -9.10 2.00
C VAL A 164 -1.25 -10.07 2.20
N LEU A 165 -0.10 -9.77 1.60
CA LEU A 165 1.06 -10.68 1.57
C LEU A 165 1.89 -10.65 2.86
N ALA A 166 2.04 -9.48 3.50
CA ALA A 166 2.81 -9.36 4.73
C ALA A 166 2.22 -10.17 5.90
N PRO A 167 0.89 -10.21 6.13
CA PRO A 167 0.26 -11.13 7.07
C PRO A 167 0.60 -12.60 6.84
N GLY A 168 0.85 -13.03 5.60
CA GLY A 168 1.32 -14.37 5.28
C GLY A 168 2.64 -14.75 5.94
N PHE A 169 3.52 -13.78 6.17
CA PHE A 169 4.76 -13.97 6.93
C PHE A 169 4.56 -13.76 8.43
N TYR A 170 3.80 -12.72 8.83
CA TYR A 170 3.58 -12.37 10.23
C TYR A 170 2.84 -13.48 10.99
N SER A 171 1.86 -14.11 10.38
CA SER A 171 1.12 -15.25 10.94
C SER A 171 2.01 -16.45 11.27
N ARG A 172 3.16 -16.55 10.61
CA ARG A 172 4.21 -17.56 10.85
C ARG A 172 5.36 -17.06 11.73
N GLN A 173 5.16 -15.93 12.41
CA GLN A 173 6.17 -15.25 13.24
C GLN A 173 7.47 -14.86 12.46
N ASN A 174 7.42 -14.81 11.15
CA ASN A 174 8.55 -14.41 10.30
C ASN A 174 8.46 -12.91 9.97
N ILE A 175 8.83 -12.06 10.92
CA ILE A 175 8.87 -10.61 10.73
C ILE A 175 10.11 -10.19 9.93
N LYS A 176 11.20 -10.97 10.03
CA LYS A 176 12.50 -10.61 9.43
C LYS A 176 12.45 -10.51 7.90
N THR A 177 11.70 -11.39 7.24
CA THR A 177 11.64 -11.43 5.77
C THR A 177 10.96 -10.20 5.19
N PRO A 178 9.75 -9.77 5.61
CA PRO A 178 9.15 -8.53 5.14
C PRO A 178 10.01 -7.29 5.42
N VAL A 179 10.69 -7.23 6.57
CA VAL A 179 11.60 -6.11 6.89
C VAL A 179 12.79 -6.05 5.93
N LYS A 180 13.42 -7.18 5.63
CA LYS A 180 14.53 -7.23 4.64
C LYS A 180 14.05 -6.79 3.25
N VAL A 181 12.87 -7.24 2.84
CA VAL A 181 12.26 -6.83 1.57
C VAL A 181 11.98 -5.33 1.59
N ALA A 182 11.43 -4.78 2.68
CA ALA A 182 11.16 -3.35 2.80
C ALA A 182 12.44 -2.50 2.72
N ILE A 183 13.53 -2.92 3.37
CA ILE A 183 14.83 -2.22 3.28
C ILE A 183 15.39 -2.27 1.86
N PHE A 184 15.35 -3.44 1.23
CA PHE A 184 15.80 -3.59 -0.16
C PHE A 184 14.98 -2.71 -1.12
N THR A 185 13.67 -2.72 -1.00
CA THR A 185 12.79 -1.90 -1.84
C THR A 185 12.94 -0.41 -1.57
N LEU A 186 13.23 0.00 -0.32
CA LEU A 186 13.58 1.38 -0.01
C LEU A 186 14.80 1.82 -0.84
N ILE A 187 15.88 1.04 -0.82
CA ILE A 187 17.09 1.35 -1.59
C ILE A 187 16.77 1.46 -3.09
N CYS A 188 16.04 0.48 -3.63
CA CYS A 188 15.62 0.51 -5.04
C CYS A 188 14.76 1.74 -5.36
N THR A 189 13.84 2.12 -4.47
CA THR A 189 13.01 3.31 -4.64
C THR A 189 13.85 4.58 -4.67
N GLN A 190 14.87 4.71 -3.79
CA GLN A 190 15.75 5.87 -3.82
C GLN A 190 16.61 5.94 -5.09
N LEU A 191 17.06 4.80 -5.61
CA LEU A 191 17.74 4.75 -6.91
C LEU A 191 16.81 5.15 -8.06
N MET A 192 15.56 4.69 -8.05
CA MET A 192 14.55 5.10 -9.02
C MET A 192 14.23 6.60 -8.90
N ASN A 193 14.18 7.15 -7.69
CA ASN A 193 14.01 8.59 -7.48
C ASN A 193 15.11 9.39 -8.18
N LEU A 194 16.39 9.01 -8.01
CA LEU A 194 17.52 9.67 -8.65
C LEU A 194 17.43 9.60 -10.17
N ALA A 195 16.94 8.49 -10.72
CA ALA A 195 16.79 8.31 -12.16
C ALA A 195 15.60 9.11 -12.73
N PHE A 196 14.48 9.17 -12.00
CA PHE A 196 13.23 9.76 -12.51
C PHE A 196 13.06 11.24 -12.19
N ILE A 197 13.79 11.77 -11.20
CA ILE A 197 13.66 13.17 -10.77
C ILE A 197 14.06 14.14 -11.89
N SER A 198 15.07 13.80 -12.68
CA SER A 198 15.54 14.65 -13.79
C SER A 198 14.50 14.77 -14.92
N PRO A 199 13.96 13.67 -15.50
CA PRO A 199 13.01 13.77 -16.61
C PRO A 199 11.57 14.09 -16.16
N LEU A 200 11.12 13.58 -15.00
CA LEU A 200 9.72 13.60 -14.59
C LEU A 200 9.43 14.48 -13.36
N LYS A 201 10.44 15.07 -12.74
CA LYS A 201 10.31 15.94 -11.56
C LYS A 201 9.50 15.24 -10.44
N HIS A 202 8.47 15.92 -9.88
CA HIS A 202 7.61 15.40 -8.82
C HIS A 202 6.79 14.16 -9.25
N VAL A 203 6.42 14.06 -10.52
CA VAL A 203 5.73 12.87 -11.07
C VAL A 203 6.64 11.65 -11.00
N GLY A 204 7.95 11.84 -11.24
CA GLY A 204 8.94 10.77 -11.11
C GLY A 204 9.06 10.22 -9.70
N LEU A 205 9.00 11.08 -8.69
CA LEU A 205 8.98 10.65 -7.28
C LEU A 205 7.73 9.82 -6.96
N SER A 206 6.56 10.29 -7.40
CA SER A 206 5.29 9.57 -7.23
C SER A 206 5.32 8.18 -7.91
N LEU A 207 5.87 8.13 -9.13
CA LEU A 207 6.04 6.89 -9.88
C LEU A 207 7.02 5.93 -9.20
N ALA A 208 8.15 6.42 -8.72
CA ALA A 208 9.15 5.62 -8.01
C ALA A 208 8.58 4.98 -6.74
N ILE A 209 7.78 5.74 -5.97
CA ILE A 209 7.07 5.21 -4.79
C ILE A 209 6.10 4.10 -5.21
N GLY A 210 5.32 4.31 -6.25
CA GLY A 210 4.39 3.32 -6.78
C GLY A 210 5.09 2.05 -7.27
N LEU A 211 6.14 2.18 -8.06
CA LEU A 211 6.95 1.05 -8.55
C LEU A 211 7.67 0.33 -7.40
N GLY A 212 8.16 1.07 -6.40
CA GLY A 212 8.72 0.50 -5.19
C GLY A 212 7.72 -0.37 -4.43
N ALA A 213 6.47 0.09 -4.30
CA ALA A 213 5.40 -0.71 -3.69
C ALA A 213 5.10 -1.98 -4.51
N CYS A 214 5.07 -1.89 -5.84
CA CYS A 214 4.89 -3.05 -6.71
C CYS A 214 6.07 -4.04 -6.60
N LEU A 215 7.31 -3.53 -6.52
CA LEU A 215 8.50 -4.34 -6.30
C LEU A 215 8.43 -5.06 -4.95
N ASN A 216 8.03 -4.37 -3.88
CA ASN A 216 7.86 -4.96 -2.56
C ASN A 216 6.82 -6.08 -2.59
N ALA A 217 5.63 -5.83 -3.14
CA ALA A 217 4.58 -6.83 -3.29
C ALA A 217 5.05 -8.03 -4.11
N GLY A 218 5.74 -7.79 -5.23
CA GLY A 218 6.29 -8.83 -6.10
C GLY A 218 7.32 -9.71 -5.39
N LEU A 219 8.22 -9.11 -4.61
CA LEU A 219 9.22 -9.85 -3.82
C LEU A 219 8.57 -10.68 -2.71
N LEU A 220 7.60 -10.11 -1.97
CA LEU A 220 6.84 -10.85 -0.96
C LEU A 220 6.10 -12.02 -1.58
N PHE A 221 5.42 -11.81 -2.70
CA PHE A 221 4.73 -12.86 -3.45
C PHE A 221 5.69 -13.97 -3.91
N PHE A 222 6.82 -13.59 -4.50
CA PHE A 222 7.84 -14.54 -4.95
C PHE A 222 8.40 -15.37 -3.78
N LEU A 223 8.69 -14.74 -2.64
CA LEU A 223 9.22 -15.43 -1.46
C LEU A 223 8.18 -16.37 -0.83
N LEU A 224 6.89 -16.00 -0.77
CA LEU A 224 5.82 -16.91 -0.32
C LEU A 224 5.73 -18.17 -1.20
N ARG A 225 5.86 -18.00 -2.52
CA ARG A 225 5.90 -19.12 -3.45
C ARG A 225 7.15 -19.98 -3.31
N LYS A 226 8.32 -19.32 -3.22
CA LYS A 226 9.62 -20.02 -3.10
C LYS A 226 9.68 -20.88 -1.84
N HIS A 227 9.10 -20.41 -0.72
CA HIS A 227 9.04 -21.18 0.53
C HIS A 227 7.89 -22.21 0.56
N GLY A 228 7.16 -22.40 -0.52
CA GLY A 228 6.04 -23.35 -0.60
C GLY A 228 4.84 -22.98 0.28
N ILE A 229 4.80 -21.75 0.79
CA ILE A 229 3.75 -21.25 1.68
C ILE A 229 2.47 -20.92 0.90
N TYR A 230 2.63 -20.42 -0.32
CA TYR A 230 1.55 -20.07 -1.21
C TYR A 230 1.65 -20.82 -2.54
N ARG A 231 0.54 -21.42 -2.95
CA ARG A 231 0.35 -22.07 -4.24
C ARG A 231 -0.88 -21.45 -4.91
N PRO A 232 -0.70 -20.77 -6.08
CA PRO A 232 -1.82 -20.17 -6.78
C PRO A 232 -2.90 -21.20 -7.13
N GLY A 233 -4.14 -20.87 -6.81
CA GLY A 233 -5.30 -21.70 -7.17
C GLY A 233 -5.54 -21.72 -8.68
N LYS A 234 -6.37 -22.67 -9.15
CA LYS A 234 -6.77 -22.74 -10.56
C LYS A 234 -7.61 -21.52 -10.96
N GLY A 235 -7.59 -21.17 -12.26
CA GLY A 235 -8.48 -20.16 -12.82
C GLY A 235 -7.95 -18.70 -12.76
N TRP A 236 -6.70 -18.46 -12.39
CA TRP A 236 -6.09 -17.13 -12.40
C TRP A 236 -6.11 -16.48 -13.79
N ALA A 237 -5.82 -17.23 -14.85
CA ALA A 237 -5.83 -16.69 -16.21
C ALA A 237 -7.22 -16.15 -16.59
N ALA A 238 -8.28 -16.95 -16.38
CA ALA A 238 -9.64 -16.54 -16.66
C ALA A 238 -10.08 -15.33 -15.79
N PHE A 239 -9.66 -15.30 -14.52
CA PHE A 239 -9.92 -14.18 -13.62
C PHE A 239 -9.26 -12.89 -14.13
N LEU A 240 -7.97 -12.95 -14.51
CA LEU A 240 -7.23 -11.79 -15.02
C LEU A 240 -7.81 -11.27 -16.35
N VAL A 241 -8.18 -12.17 -17.27
CA VAL A 241 -8.80 -11.78 -18.55
C VAL A 241 -10.12 -11.05 -18.31
N LYS A 242 -11.01 -11.61 -17.48
CA LYS A 242 -12.30 -10.96 -17.13
C LYS A 242 -12.05 -9.60 -16.46
N MET A 243 -11.07 -9.53 -15.58
CA MET A 243 -10.69 -8.29 -14.90
C MET A 243 -10.23 -7.22 -15.90
N VAL A 244 -9.32 -7.57 -16.82
CA VAL A 244 -8.82 -6.62 -17.83
C VAL A 244 -9.95 -6.11 -18.71
N ILE A 245 -10.84 -6.99 -19.17
CA ILE A 245 -12.03 -6.58 -19.98
C ILE A 245 -12.89 -5.60 -19.18
N SER A 246 -13.19 -5.91 -17.91
CA SER A 246 -14.01 -5.04 -17.06
C SER A 246 -13.35 -3.67 -16.84
N LEU A 247 -12.01 -3.64 -16.65
CA LEU A 247 -11.25 -2.40 -16.48
C LEU A 247 -11.24 -1.53 -17.75
N VAL A 248 -11.11 -2.16 -18.92
CA VAL A 248 -11.15 -1.45 -20.20
C VAL A 248 -12.55 -0.86 -20.44
N VAL A 249 -13.60 -1.63 -20.17
CA VAL A 249 -14.99 -1.13 -20.30
C VAL A 249 -15.24 0.00 -19.31
N MET A 250 -14.85 -0.17 -18.05
CA MET A 250 -15.03 0.88 -17.03
C MET A 250 -14.21 2.14 -17.35
N GLY A 251 -12.94 1.98 -17.63
CA GLY A 251 -12.05 3.11 -17.94
C GLY A 251 -12.45 3.84 -19.22
N GLY A 252 -12.81 3.09 -20.26
CA GLY A 252 -13.34 3.65 -21.51
C GLY A 252 -14.67 4.36 -21.32
N GLY A 253 -15.59 3.78 -20.55
CA GLY A 253 -16.87 4.42 -20.20
C GLY A 253 -16.69 5.72 -19.42
N LEU A 254 -15.80 5.74 -18.42
CA LEU A 254 -15.47 6.94 -17.65
C LEU A 254 -14.83 8.02 -18.53
N TRP A 255 -13.91 7.63 -19.39
CA TRP A 255 -13.27 8.55 -20.32
C TRP A 255 -14.27 9.15 -21.32
N LEU A 256 -15.15 8.34 -21.90
CA LEU A 256 -16.23 8.80 -22.77
C LEU A 256 -17.18 9.73 -22.03
N ALA A 257 -17.56 9.40 -20.80
CA ALA A 257 -18.41 10.25 -19.98
C ALA A 257 -17.78 11.64 -19.77
N GLN A 258 -16.48 11.72 -19.51
CA GLN A 258 -15.79 13.01 -19.40
C GLN A 258 -15.75 13.78 -20.72
N TYR A 259 -15.66 13.10 -21.85
CA TYR A 259 -15.62 13.72 -23.16
C TYR A 259 -16.99 14.29 -23.59
N TYR A 260 -18.09 13.57 -23.32
CA TYR A 260 -19.44 13.97 -23.71
C TYR A 260 -20.20 14.83 -22.67
N LEU A 261 -19.75 14.80 -21.43
CA LEU A 261 -20.25 15.66 -20.36
C LEU A 261 -19.17 16.69 -20.01
N PRO A 262 -19.03 17.76 -20.83
CA PRO A 262 -18.07 18.80 -20.49
C PRO A 262 -18.54 19.48 -19.21
N PHE A 263 -17.94 19.13 -18.10
CA PHE A 263 -18.10 19.88 -16.88
C PHE A 263 -17.34 21.18 -17.07
N GLU A 264 -18.05 22.30 -17.12
CA GLU A 264 -17.43 23.62 -17.04
C GLU A 264 -16.83 23.77 -15.64
N TRP A 265 -15.56 23.46 -15.51
CA TRP A 265 -14.80 23.67 -14.30
C TRP A 265 -14.33 25.13 -14.26
N VAL A 266 -15.22 26.04 -13.87
CA VAL A 266 -14.92 27.46 -13.65
C VAL A 266 -14.89 27.76 -12.16
#